data_ff71ff7648747c2db1e9b51c053eb067
#
_entry.id   ff71ff7648747c2db1e9b51c053eb067
#
_cell.length_a   1.000
_cell.length_b   1.000
_cell.length_c   1.000
_cell.angle_alpha   90.00
_cell.angle_beta   90.00
_cell.angle_gamma   90.00
#
_symmetry.space_group_name_H-M   'P 1'
#
loop_
_entity.id
_entity.type
_entity.pdbx_description
1 polymer ?
#
loop_
_entity_poly.entity_id
_entity_poly.type
_entity_poly.pdbx_seq_one_letter_code
_entity_poly.pdbx_strand_id
1 'polypeptide(L)'
;VPFLGKNGYMADVTRHGKDAPGGVMETIIYQAFQVFKEEGIGYGSLGVAPLAGLDTESKNPMERLLRFIYDHLNDCYGYRDLYQAKKKYSPTEWVPSYYAYLPKYPTPSMLYAAVEIQNPHGIRGYIMIILKGELKRLKK
;
A
#
# COMPACT_ATOMS: atom_id res chain seq x y z
N VAL A 1 8.36 -11.93 -6.39
CA VAL A 1 8.17 -13.02 -5.41
C VAL A 1 7.11 -13.98 -5.94
N PRO A 2 7.39 -15.31 -6.01
CA PRO A 2 6.39 -16.28 -6.44
C PRO A 2 5.23 -16.38 -5.42
N PHE A 3 4.01 -16.60 -5.91
CA PHE A 3 2.82 -16.81 -5.08
C PHE A 3 1.85 -17.79 -5.76
N LEU A 4 0.73 -18.13 -5.12
CA LEU A 4 -0.26 -19.10 -5.61
C LEU A 4 0.36 -20.43 -6.06
N GLY A 5 1.20 -21.05 -5.20
CA GLY A 5 1.84 -22.32 -5.52
C GLY A 5 2.75 -22.27 -6.75
N LYS A 6 3.38 -21.13 -7.01
CA LYS A 6 4.24 -20.83 -8.16
C LYS A 6 3.49 -20.58 -9.48
N ASN A 7 2.17 -20.44 -9.46
CA ASN A 7 1.39 -20.09 -10.65
C ASN A 7 1.32 -18.58 -10.90
N GLY A 8 2.03 -17.77 -10.12
CA GLY A 8 2.06 -16.34 -10.27
C GLY A 8 3.28 -15.68 -9.64
N TYR A 9 3.49 -14.43 -10.00
CA TYR A 9 4.50 -13.57 -9.41
C TYR A 9 3.90 -12.28 -8.87
N MET A 10 4.40 -11.82 -7.72
CA MET A 10 4.04 -10.57 -7.10
C MET A 10 5.22 -9.60 -7.15
N ALA A 11 4.98 -8.38 -7.60
CA ALA A 11 5.90 -7.27 -7.44
C ALA A 11 6.01 -6.93 -5.96
N ASP A 12 7.20 -7.12 -5.38
CA ASP A 12 7.45 -6.86 -3.95
C ASP A 12 8.01 -5.44 -3.76
N VAL A 13 9.26 -5.24 -4.17
CA VAL A 13 9.91 -3.93 -4.06
C VAL A 13 10.15 -3.36 -5.45
N THR A 14 9.55 -2.19 -5.70
CA THR A 14 9.76 -1.42 -6.92
C THR A 14 10.54 -0.16 -6.60
N ARG A 15 11.69 0.04 -7.28
CA ARG A 15 12.55 1.20 -7.09
C ARG A 15 13.15 1.64 -8.41
N HIS A 16 13.40 2.93 -8.54
CA HIS A 16 14.15 3.50 -9.65
C HIS A 16 15.12 4.56 -9.15
N GLY A 17 16.13 4.86 -9.94
CA GLY A 17 17.06 5.96 -9.68
C GLY A 17 16.37 7.32 -9.76
N LYS A 18 16.95 8.34 -9.12
CA LYS A 18 16.41 9.71 -9.16
C LYS A 18 16.37 10.28 -10.58
N ASP A 19 17.31 9.87 -11.43
CA ASP A 19 17.46 10.35 -12.80
C ASP A 19 16.73 9.45 -13.81
N ALA A 20 15.91 8.51 -13.35
CA ALA A 20 15.15 7.63 -14.22
C ALA A 20 14.09 8.43 -15.00
N PRO A 21 13.94 8.20 -16.30
CA PRO A 21 12.94 8.88 -17.10
C PRO A 21 11.51 8.57 -16.64
N GLY A 22 10.58 9.50 -16.90
CA GLY A 22 9.16 9.27 -16.65
C GLY A 22 8.67 8.01 -17.38
N GLY A 23 7.81 7.22 -16.73
CA GLY A 23 7.25 5.99 -17.30
C GLY A 23 8.13 4.75 -17.15
N VAL A 24 9.32 4.83 -16.54
CA VAL A 24 10.21 3.69 -16.38
C VAL A 24 9.56 2.55 -15.60
N MET A 25 8.79 2.85 -14.56
CA MET A 25 8.11 1.84 -13.76
C MET A 25 7.00 1.15 -14.54
N GLU A 26 6.25 1.91 -15.31
CA GLU A 26 5.22 1.40 -16.21
C GLU A 26 5.83 0.45 -17.25
N THR A 27 6.96 0.84 -17.83
CA THR A 27 7.67 0.02 -18.79
C THR A 27 8.17 -1.28 -18.18
N ILE A 28 8.78 -1.25 -17.00
CA ILE A 28 9.24 -2.44 -16.28
C ILE A 28 8.09 -3.39 -16.00
N ILE A 29 6.99 -2.88 -15.48
CA ILE A 29 5.80 -3.68 -15.16
C ILE A 29 5.22 -4.29 -16.44
N TYR A 30 5.07 -3.50 -17.50
CA TYR A 30 4.58 -3.98 -18.78
C TYR A 30 5.45 -5.12 -19.34
N GLN A 31 6.77 -4.94 -19.35
CA GLN A 31 7.70 -5.97 -19.84
C GLN A 31 7.63 -7.24 -18.97
N ALA A 32 7.57 -7.10 -17.66
CA ALA A 32 7.44 -8.25 -16.78
C ALA A 32 6.16 -9.06 -17.08
N PHE A 33 5.03 -8.39 -17.33
CA PHE A 33 3.79 -9.08 -17.68
C PHE A 33 3.84 -9.73 -19.07
N GLN A 34 4.60 -9.17 -20.04
CA GLN A 34 4.82 -9.85 -21.31
C GLN A 34 5.60 -11.14 -21.12
N VAL A 35 6.69 -11.11 -20.33
CA VAL A 35 7.46 -12.31 -19.99
C VAL A 35 6.58 -13.35 -19.29
N PHE A 36 5.75 -12.96 -18.33
CA PHE A 36 4.84 -13.89 -17.66
C PHE A 36 3.88 -14.55 -18.64
N LYS A 37 3.38 -13.80 -19.61
CA LYS A 37 2.51 -14.33 -20.65
C LYS A 37 3.22 -15.35 -21.54
N GLU A 38 4.46 -15.06 -21.94
CA GLU A 38 5.30 -15.96 -22.76
C GLU A 38 5.65 -17.24 -22.00
N GLU A 39 5.90 -17.14 -20.69
CA GLU A 39 6.19 -18.28 -19.82
C GLU A 39 4.96 -19.06 -19.37
N GLY A 40 3.76 -18.65 -19.78
CA GLY A 40 2.50 -19.29 -19.39
C GLY A 40 2.13 -19.10 -17.91
N ILE A 41 2.64 -18.06 -17.26
CA ILE A 41 2.33 -17.71 -15.87
C ILE A 41 0.90 -17.15 -15.80
N GLY A 42 0.07 -17.75 -14.96
CA GLY A 42 -1.35 -17.44 -14.88
C GLY A 42 -1.66 -16.07 -14.24
N TYR A 43 -0.81 -15.60 -13.31
CA TYR A 43 -1.10 -14.42 -12.50
C TYR A 43 0.11 -13.51 -12.31
N GLY A 44 -0.11 -12.22 -12.43
CA GLY A 44 0.81 -11.16 -12.02
C GLY A 44 0.14 -10.24 -11.01
N SER A 45 0.76 -10.00 -9.86
CA SER A 45 0.24 -9.12 -8.83
C SER A 45 1.13 -7.89 -8.64
N LEU A 46 0.50 -6.72 -8.54
CA LEU A 46 1.19 -5.48 -8.18
C LEU A 46 1.33 -5.28 -6.66
N GLY A 47 1.05 -6.34 -5.88
CA GLY A 47 1.07 -6.28 -4.43
C GLY A 47 -0.14 -5.56 -3.82
N VAL A 48 -0.12 -5.40 -2.50
CA VAL A 48 -1.26 -4.87 -1.73
C VAL A 48 -1.37 -3.35 -1.87
N ALA A 49 -2.60 -2.85 -1.98
CA ALA A 49 -2.95 -1.45 -1.76
C ALA A 49 -3.56 -1.32 -0.35
N PRO A 50 -2.75 -1.01 0.69
CA PRO A 50 -3.22 -1.05 2.06
C PRO A 50 -4.38 -0.09 2.29
N LEU A 51 -5.34 -0.51 3.10
CA LEU A 51 -6.52 0.25 3.50
C LEU A 51 -7.44 0.70 2.34
N ALA A 52 -7.17 0.27 1.10
CA ALA A 52 -8.07 0.48 -0.02
C ALA A 52 -9.30 -0.43 0.10
N GLY A 53 -10.46 0.07 -0.29
CA GLY A 53 -11.71 -0.73 -0.29
C GLY A 53 -12.31 -1.00 1.10
N LEU A 54 -11.94 -0.24 2.12
CA LEU A 54 -12.61 -0.30 3.42
C LEU A 54 -14.08 0.13 3.29
N ASP A 55 -14.96 -0.61 3.95
CA ASP A 55 -16.38 -0.31 3.97
C ASP A 55 -16.65 1.07 4.60
N THR A 56 -17.37 1.91 3.86
CA THR A 56 -17.71 3.27 4.30
C THR A 56 -18.77 3.28 5.39
N GLU A 57 -19.58 2.25 5.47
CA GLU A 57 -20.72 2.14 6.37
C GLU A 57 -20.47 1.18 7.54
N SER A 58 -19.26 0.65 7.66
CA SER A 58 -18.93 -0.30 8.72
C SER A 58 -19.16 0.28 10.10
N LYS A 59 -19.88 -0.50 10.92
CA LYS A 59 -20.09 -0.23 12.35
C LYS A 59 -18.90 -0.67 13.22
N ASN A 60 -17.92 -1.36 12.64
CA ASN A 60 -16.73 -1.81 13.36
C ASN A 60 -15.83 -0.62 13.72
N PRO A 61 -15.58 -0.36 15.02
CA PRO A 61 -14.73 0.76 15.44
C PRO A 61 -13.32 0.72 14.83
N MET A 62 -12.78 -0.48 14.62
CA MET A 62 -11.46 -0.65 14.03
C MET A 62 -11.45 -0.24 12.56
N GLU A 63 -12.44 -0.65 11.77
CA GLU A 63 -12.55 -0.25 10.36
C GLU A 63 -12.76 1.26 10.23
N ARG A 64 -13.54 1.86 11.13
CA ARG A 64 -13.70 3.32 11.18
C ARG A 64 -12.38 4.03 11.47
N LEU A 65 -11.55 3.51 12.39
CA LEU A 65 -10.23 4.05 12.66
C LEU A 65 -9.30 3.90 11.44
N LEU A 66 -9.26 2.73 10.83
CA LEU A 66 -8.46 2.49 9.62
C LEU A 66 -8.91 3.38 8.46
N ARG A 67 -10.21 3.61 8.33
CA ARG A 67 -10.76 4.54 7.36
C ARG A 67 -10.32 5.98 7.63
N PHE A 68 -10.37 6.41 8.89
CA PHE A 68 -9.87 7.73 9.28
C PHE A 68 -8.39 7.89 8.91
N ILE A 69 -7.57 6.86 9.16
CA ILE A 69 -6.15 6.85 8.77
C ILE A 69 -6.01 6.98 7.25
N TYR A 70 -6.76 6.21 6.48
CA TYR A 70 -6.74 6.27 5.02
C TYR A 70 -7.11 7.65 4.49
N ASP A 71 -8.13 8.28 5.09
CA ASP A 71 -8.66 9.55 4.62
C ASP A 71 -7.80 10.76 5.01
N HIS A 72 -7.14 10.73 6.17
CA HIS A 72 -6.48 11.90 6.76
C HIS A 72 -4.95 11.80 6.82
N LEU A 73 -4.37 10.60 6.77
CA LEU A 73 -2.92 10.39 6.88
C LEU A 73 -2.26 9.99 5.56
N ASN A 74 -2.86 10.33 4.42
CA ASN A 74 -2.29 10.07 3.11
C ASN A 74 -0.90 10.70 2.93
N ASP A 75 -0.68 11.89 3.48
CA ASP A 75 0.61 12.59 3.43
C ASP A 75 1.73 11.83 4.17
N CYS A 76 1.37 10.90 5.06
CA CYS A 76 2.32 10.09 5.80
C CYS A 76 2.80 8.86 5.02
N TYR A 77 1.93 8.26 4.18
CA TYR A 77 2.25 7.01 3.48
C TYR A 77 1.78 6.97 2.02
N GLY A 78 0.94 7.90 1.56
CA GLY A 78 0.43 7.89 0.18
C GLY A 78 -0.51 6.73 -0.14
N TYR A 79 -1.36 6.31 0.81
CA TYR A 79 -2.30 5.19 0.63
C TYR A 79 -3.19 5.34 -0.61
N ARG A 80 -3.73 6.55 -0.82
CA ARG A 80 -4.58 6.87 -1.97
C ARG A 80 -3.78 6.88 -3.26
N ASP A 81 -2.58 7.46 -3.23
CA ASP A 81 -1.72 7.57 -4.39
C ASP A 81 -1.28 6.19 -4.86
N LEU A 82 -0.94 5.29 -3.93
CA LEU A 82 -0.61 3.91 -4.22
C LEU A 82 -1.78 3.14 -4.84
N TYR A 83 -3.00 3.30 -4.30
CA TYR A 83 -4.20 2.72 -4.88
C TYR A 83 -4.45 3.24 -6.31
N GLN A 84 -4.40 4.56 -6.50
CA GLN A 84 -4.60 5.18 -7.81
C GLN A 84 -3.52 4.76 -8.82
N ALA A 85 -2.27 4.68 -8.39
CA ALA A 85 -1.18 4.19 -9.22
C ALA A 85 -1.43 2.76 -9.72
N LYS A 86 -1.88 1.86 -8.83
CA LYS A 86 -2.22 0.47 -9.22
C LYS A 86 -3.46 0.39 -10.09
N LYS A 87 -4.46 1.22 -9.83
CA LYS A 87 -5.69 1.29 -10.63
C LYS A 87 -5.42 1.66 -12.10
N LYS A 88 -4.39 2.46 -12.40
CA LYS A 88 -3.99 2.82 -13.77
C LYS A 88 -3.69 1.61 -14.66
N TYR A 89 -3.24 0.51 -14.07
CA TYR A 89 -2.94 -0.72 -14.79
C TYR A 89 -4.19 -1.56 -15.11
N SER A 90 -5.38 -1.07 -14.75
CA SER A 90 -6.67 -1.76 -14.99
C SER A 90 -6.61 -3.24 -14.56
N PRO A 91 -6.33 -3.53 -13.28
CA PRO A 91 -6.22 -4.91 -12.83
C PRO A 91 -7.51 -5.68 -13.10
N THR A 92 -7.39 -6.94 -13.50
CA THR A 92 -8.51 -7.83 -13.81
C THR A 92 -9.41 -8.02 -12.59
N GLU A 93 -8.81 -8.06 -11.39
CA GLU A 93 -9.55 -8.18 -10.14
C GLU A 93 -8.81 -7.53 -8.96
N TRP A 94 -9.56 -7.21 -7.93
CA TRP A 94 -9.06 -6.78 -6.63
C TRP A 94 -9.40 -7.86 -5.60
N VAL A 95 -8.35 -8.54 -5.11
CA VAL A 95 -8.50 -9.59 -4.11
C VAL A 95 -8.35 -8.99 -2.72
N PRO A 96 -9.32 -9.20 -1.80
CA PRO A 96 -9.21 -8.68 -0.44
C PRO A 96 -8.07 -9.35 0.32
N SER A 97 -7.28 -8.56 1.02
CA SER A 97 -6.24 -9.01 1.95
C SER A 97 -6.64 -8.69 3.38
N TYR A 98 -6.37 -9.62 4.29
CA TYR A 98 -6.79 -9.51 5.68
C TYR A 98 -5.60 -9.53 6.62
N TYR A 99 -5.69 -8.74 7.68
CA TYR A 99 -4.77 -8.86 8.80
C TYR A 99 -5.30 -9.91 9.79
N ALA A 100 -4.52 -10.95 10.04
CA ALA A 100 -4.80 -11.91 11.09
C ALA A 100 -4.01 -11.55 12.35
N TYR A 101 -4.65 -11.57 13.51
CA TYR A 101 -4.03 -11.24 14.78
C TYR A 101 -4.63 -12.05 15.95
N LEU A 102 -3.82 -12.28 16.97
CA LEU A 102 -4.19 -12.83 18.26
C LEU A 102 -3.74 -11.83 19.34
N PRO A 103 -4.51 -11.59 20.36
CA PRO A 103 -5.83 -12.10 20.77
C PRO A 103 -7.01 -11.52 19.95
N LYS A 104 -8.25 -11.88 20.30
CA LYS A 104 -9.50 -11.52 19.59
C LYS A 104 -9.63 -10.02 19.23
N TYR A 105 -9.03 -9.14 20.00
CA TYR A 105 -9.02 -7.70 19.74
C TYR A 105 -7.57 -7.21 19.63
N PRO A 106 -7.28 -6.29 18.71
CA PRO A 106 -5.95 -5.71 18.60
C PRO A 106 -5.63 -4.89 19.86
N THR A 107 -4.44 -5.10 20.40
CA THR A 107 -3.94 -4.33 21.54
C THR A 107 -3.21 -3.06 21.06
N PRO A 108 -3.11 -2.00 21.90
CA PRO A 108 -2.32 -0.83 21.55
C PRO A 108 -0.86 -1.14 21.20
N SER A 109 -0.27 -2.15 21.84
CA SER A 109 1.10 -2.61 21.53
C SER A 109 1.22 -3.23 20.13
N MET A 110 0.19 -3.95 19.67
CA MET A 110 0.16 -4.49 18.30
C MET A 110 0.06 -3.38 17.26
N LEU A 111 -0.78 -2.37 17.52
CA LEU A 111 -0.88 -1.20 16.64
C LEU A 111 0.44 -0.42 16.62
N TYR A 112 1.08 -0.25 17.77
CA TYR A 112 2.40 0.36 17.87
C TYR A 112 3.42 -0.41 17.04
N ALA A 113 3.51 -1.73 17.20
CA ALA A 113 4.42 -2.59 16.43
C ALA A 113 4.18 -2.51 14.93
N ALA A 114 2.93 -2.47 14.48
CA ALA A 114 2.60 -2.31 13.06
C ALA A 114 3.11 -0.97 12.50
N VAL A 115 3.03 0.11 13.27
CA VAL A 115 3.58 1.43 12.90
C VAL A 115 5.11 1.40 12.82
N GLU A 116 5.78 0.77 13.80
CA GLU A 116 7.23 0.66 13.83
C GLU A 116 7.77 -0.16 12.64
N ILE A 117 7.09 -1.23 12.25
CA ILE A 117 7.47 -2.05 11.10
C ILE A 117 7.38 -1.26 9.78
N GLN A 118 6.35 -0.42 9.64
CA GLN A 118 6.13 0.34 8.41
C GLN A 118 6.98 1.61 8.30
N ASN A 119 7.38 2.19 9.40
CA ASN A 119 8.15 3.43 9.42
C ASN A 119 9.40 3.32 10.29
N PRO A 120 10.61 3.41 9.70
CA PRO A 120 11.88 3.32 10.43
C PRO A 120 12.03 4.36 11.57
N HIS A 121 11.27 5.43 11.52
CA HIS A 121 11.24 6.47 12.55
C HIS A 121 10.04 6.34 13.50
N GLY A 122 9.27 5.25 13.38
CA GLY A 122 8.12 4.95 14.21
C GLY A 122 7.07 6.06 14.27
N ILE A 123 6.37 6.15 15.39
CA ILE A 123 5.35 7.20 15.62
C ILE A 123 5.94 8.61 15.54
N ARG A 124 7.17 8.81 15.98
CA ARG A 124 7.83 10.13 15.91
C ARG A 124 7.97 10.62 14.46
N GLY A 125 8.23 9.70 13.52
CA GLY A 125 8.27 10.01 12.09
C GLY A 125 6.92 10.50 11.58
N TYR A 126 5.83 9.86 11.95
CA TYR A 126 4.48 10.29 11.58
C TYR A 126 4.13 11.66 12.17
N ILE A 127 4.41 11.90 13.45
CA ILE A 127 4.18 13.19 14.09
C ILE A 127 4.95 14.32 13.37
N MET A 128 6.22 14.07 13.03
CA MET A 128 7.02 15.07 12.30
C MET A 128 6.47 15.38 10.90
N ILE A 129 5.95 14.38 10.19
CA ILE A 129 5.34 14.58 8.86
C ILE A 129 4.08 15.42 8.99
N ILE A 130 3.21 15.10 9.95
CA ILE A 130 1.97 15.85 10.21
C ILE A 130 2.29 17.32 10.55
N LEU A 131 3.21 17.55 11.49
CA LEU A 131 3.62 18.91 11.87
C LEU A 131 4.21 19.71 10.70
N LYS A 132 5.02 19.08 9.86
CA LYS A 132 5.56 19.73 8.65
C LYS A 132 4.48 20.00 7.62
N GLY A 133 3.49 19.13 7.47
CA GLY A 133 2.35 19.32 6.59
C GLY A 133 1.50 20.53 7.02
N GLU A 134 1.16 20.63 8.30
CA GLU A 134 0.41 21.75 8.84
C GLU A 134 1.17 23.08 8.73
N LEU A 135 2.47 23.11 9.02
CA LEU A 135 3.32 24.28 8.84
C LEU A 135 3.39 24.76 7.38
N LYS A 136 3.33 23.85 6.40
CA LYS A 136 3.25 24.23 4.99
C LYS A 136 1.90 24.80 4.60
N ARG A 137 0.81 24.34 5.21
CA ARG A 137 -0.56 24.88 4.98
C ARG A 137 -0.72 26.29 5.54
N LEU A 138 -0.10 26.56 6.68
CA LEU A 138 -0.13 27.89 7.32
C LEU A 138 0.73 28.95 6.62
N LYS A 139 1.66 28.52 5.74
CA LYS A 139 2.54 29.43 4.96
C LYS A 139 2.01 29.76 3.55
N LYS A 140 0.86 29.22 3.18
CA LYS A 140 0.13 29.53 1.95
C LYS A 140 -1.06 30.42 2.25
#